data_8484c38a2aaa960d86f5536858c503cc
#
_entry.id   8484c38a2aaa960d86f5536858c503cc
#
_cell.length_a   1.000
_cell.length_b   1.000
_cell.length_c   1.000
_cell.angle_alpha   90.00
_cell.angle_beta   90.00
_cell.angle_gamma   90.00
#
_symmetry.space_group_name_H-M   'P 1'
#
loop_
_entity.id
_entity.type
_entity.pdbx_description
1 polymer ?
#
loop_
_entity_poly.entity_id
_entity_poly.type
_entity_poly.pdbx_seq_one_letter_code
_entity_poly.pdbx_strand_id
1 'polypeptide(L)'
;AREEDILTNQNYIEKGIVLDKLLESLIMEKFDVRDIHTGDKNAIFIAARILGYGSEYKFTYQTKEYTIDLSKIENKPFNIESLSDKGYGTFEMPSNGTIVEYKHLTEKDIEDITQEVLGISKISKGAAPEITTKLKHQIVSVNGDNNKSEIRKYVDTFLLARDSRALRNHIRDTAPDVYLNYVTDDGTTISIPITINFFWPDL
;
A
#
# COMPACT_ATOMS: atom_id res chain seq x y z
N ALA A 1 26.43 -0.89 -5.58
CA ALA A 1 27.16 0.17 -4.86
C ALA A 1 26.30 1.39 -4.56
N ARG A 2 25.76 2.10 -5.57
CA ARG A 2 24.94 3.32 -5.36
C ARG A 2 23.72 3.07 -4.48
N GLU A 3 23.00 2.00 -4.72
CA GLU A 3 21.84 1.57 -3.96
C GLU A 3 22.20 1.19 -2.52
N GLU A 4 23.36 0.59 -2.30
CA GLU A 4 23.89 0.28 -0.97
C GLU A 4 24.20 1.54 -0.18
N ASP A 5 24.78 2.57 -0.83
CA ASP A 5 25.01 3.88 -0.20
C ASP A 5 23.68 4.53 0.26
N ILE A 6 22.59 4.32 -0.49
CA ILE A 6 21.24 4.78 -0.10
C ILE A 6 20.73 3.98 1.09
N LEU A 7 20.82 2.64 1.04
CA LEU A 7 20.32 1.74 2.09
C LEU A 7 21.03 1.93 3.44
N THR A 8 22.31 2.34 3.42
CA THR A 8 23.14 2.55 4.62
C THR A 8 23.19 4.01 5.07
N ASN A 9 22.50 4.92 4.39
CA ASN A 9 22.51 6.34 4.73
C ASN A 9 21.73 6.61 6.02
N GLN A 10 22.45 6.94 7.10
CA GLN A 10 21.87 7.17 8.43
C GLN A 10 20.79 8.25 8.43
N ASN A 11 20.98 9.36 7.69
CA ASN A 11 20.00 10.44 7.62
C ASN A 11 18.69 9.99 6.94
N TYR A 12 18.76 9.12 5.92
CA TYR A 12 17.58 8.56 5.29
C TYR A 12 16.87 7.56 6.20
N ILE A 13 17.62 6.75 6.94
CA ILE A 13 17.10 5.79 7.92
C ILE A 13 16.35 6.54 9.04
N GLU A 14 16.97 7.55 9.65
CA GLU A 14 16.37 8.36 10.72
C GLU A 14 15.09 9.08 10.27
N LYS A 15 15.04 9.51 9.01
CA LYS A 15 13.86 10.15 8.42
C LYS A 15 12.81 9.16 7.89
N GLY A 16 13.10 7.87 7.86
CA GLY A 16 12.21 6.85 7.32
C GLY A 16 11.98 6.92 5.80
N ILE A 17 12.89 7.55 5.04
CA ILE A 17 12.76 7.79 3.59
C ILE A 17 13.68 6.93 2.72
N VAL A 18 14.36 5.96 3.31
CA VAL A 18 15.34 5.10 2.59
C VAL A 18 14.73 4.42 1.38
N LEU A 19 13.56 3.78 1.55
CA LEU A 19 12.90 3.04 0.48
C LEU A 19 12.42 3.96 -0.64
N ASP A 20 11.98 5.17 -0.33
CA ASP A 20 11.58 6.16 -1.34
C ASP A 20 12.81 6.62 -2.15
N LYS A 21 13.94 6.85 -1.48
CA LYS A 21 15.22 7.18 -2.15
C LYS A 21 15.77 6.02 -2.97
N LEU A 22 15.58 4.80 -2.51
CA LEU A 22 15.92 3.60 -3.30
C LEU A 22 15.04 3.55 -4.56
N LEU A 23 13.72 3.70 -4.42
CA LEU A 23 12.78 3.70 -5.54
C LEU A 23 13.15 4.78 -6.59
N GLU A 24 13.41 6.02 -6.14
CA GLU A 24 13.88 7.10 -7.02
C GLU A 24 15.15 6.73 -7.79
N SER A 25 16.07 5.97 -7.20
CA SER A 25 17.32 5.57 -7.82
C SER A 25 17.17 4.45 -8.86
N LEU A 26 16.12 3.64 -8.73
CA LEU A 26 15.84 2.50 -9.62
C LEU A 26 15.10 2.90 -10.89
N ILE A 27 14.39 4.03 -10.87
CA ILE A 27 13.62 4.52 -12.02
C ILE A 27 14.50 5.44 -12.85
N MET A 28 14.77 5.02 -14.08
CA MET A 28 15.65 5.76 -15.01
C MET A 28 14.94 6.87 -15.77
N GLU A 29 13.62 6.80 -15.89
CA GLU A 29 12.80 7.79 -16.59
C GLU A 29 12.42 8.98 -15.70
N LYS A 30 12.09 10.12 -16.31
CA LYS A 30 11.55 11.28 -15.57
C LYS A 30 10.10 11.01 -15.20
N PHE A 31 9.91 10.25 -14.15
CA PHE A 31 8.62 9.90 -13.59
C PHE A 31 8.60 10.31 -12.10
N ASP A 32 7.49 10.86 -11.63
CA ASP A 32 7.32 11.12 -10.21
C ASP A 32 6.99 9.80 -9.49
N VAL A 33 7.94 9.27 -8.73
CA VAL A 33 7.78 8.01 -8.00
C VAL A 33 6.60 8.04 -7.02
N ARG A 34 6.10 9.22 -6.67
CA ARG A 34 4.92 9.38 -5.82
C ARG A 34 3.62 9.04 -6.53
N ASP A 35 3.61 8.99 -7.87
CA ASP A 35 2.44 8.58 -8.66
C ASP A 35 2.33 7.05 -8.80
N ILE A 36 3.28 6.29 -8.25
CA ILE A 36 3.25 4.82 -8.27
C ILE A 36 2.24 4.29 -7.25
N HIS A 37 1.49 3.26 -7.62
CA HIS A 37 0.66 2.49 -6.70
C HIS A 37 1.51 1.56 -5.83
N THR A 38 1.06 1.29 -4.60
CA THR A 38 1.80 0.46 -3.64
C THR A 38 2.14 -0.94 -4.20
N GLY A 39 1.24 -1.56 -4.95
CA GLY A 39 1.50 -2.87 -5.57
C GLY A 39 2.62 -2.85 -6.60
N ASP A 40 2.66 -1.81 -7.44
CA ASP A 40 3.72 -1.62 -8.43
C ASP A 40 5.07 -1.34 -7.74
N LYS A 41 5.08 -0.55 -6.68
CA LYS A 41 6.25 -0.33 -5.84
C LYS A 41 6.79 -1.63 -5.26
N ASN A 42 5.92 -2.50 -4.74
CA ASN A 42 6.30 -3.81 -4.22
C ASN A 42 6.93 -4.68 -5.31
N ALA A 43 6.37 -4.72 -6.52
CA ALA A 43 6.92 -5.47 -7.65
C ALA A 43 8.31 -4.96 -8.06
N ILE A 44 8.52 -3.63 -8.10
CA ILE A 44 9.82 -3.01 -8.39
C ILE A 44 10.85 -3.42 -7.34
N PHE A 45 10.50 -3.38 -6.06
CA PHE A 45 11.41 -3.76 -4.98
C PHE A 45 11.79 -5.24 -5.02
N ILE A 46 10.85 -6.14 -5.33
CA ILE A 46 11.16 -7.56 -5.51
C ILE A 46 12.11 -7.77 -6.68
N ALA A 47 11.86 -7.12 -7.83
CA ALA A 47 12.76 -7.20 -8.98
C ALA A 47 14.16 -6.65 -8.66
N ALA A 48 14.25 -5.51 -7.98
CA ALA A 48 15.52 -4.93 -7.56
C ALA A 48 16.29 -5.85 -6.59
N ARG A 49 15.58 -6.49 -5.65
CA ARG A 49 16.19 -7.46 -4.72
C ARG A 49 16.75 -8.68 -5.46
N ILE A 50 15.97 -9.23 -6.41
CA ILE A 50 16.42 -10.37 -7.23
C ILE A 50 17.67 -10.01 -8.05
N LEU A 51 17.67 -8.86 -8.70
CA LEU A 51 18.79 -8.39 -9.52
C LEU A 51 20.05 -8.10 -8.70
N GLY A 52 19.90 -7.54 -7.50
CA GLY A 52 21.02 -7.16 -6.66
C GLY A 52 21.59 -8.29 -5.82
N TYR A 53 20.77 -9.20 -5.34
CA TYR A 53 21.15 -10.19 -4.31
C TYR A 53 20.70 -11.63 -4.63
N GLY A 54 20.11 -11.86 -5.79
CA GLY A 54 19.56 -13.17 -6.18
C GLY A 54 18.14 -13.40 -5.68
N SER A 55 17.53 -14.49 -6.17
CA SER A 55 16.11 -14.81 -5.91
C SER A 55 15.87 -15.47 -4.56
N GLU A 56 16.88 -16.08 -3.95
CA GLU A 56 16.74 -16.70 -2.63
C GLU A 56 16.67 -15.61 -1.55
N TYR A 57 15.60 -15.65 -0.75
CA TYR A 57 15.40 -14.74 0.38
C TYR A 57 15.14 -15.53 1.65
N LYS A 58 15.96 -15.28 2.68
CA LYS A 58 15.83 -15.87 4.01
C LYS A 58 15.22 -14.88 4.96
N PHE A 59 14.30 -15.34 5.80
CA PHE A 59 13.68 -14.53 6.84
C PHE A 59 13.37 -15.37 8.07
N THR A 60 13.28 -14.71 9.22
CA THR A 60 12.95 -15.36 10.49
C THR A 60 11.53 -14.99 10.90
N TYR A 61 10.75 -15.98 11.26
CA TYR A 61 9.43 -15.82 11.85
C TYR A 61 9.30 -16.71 13.09
N GLN A 62 8.95 -16.13 14.23
CA GLN A 62 8.82 -16.84 15.53
C GLN A 62 10.03 -17.74 15.85
N THR A 63 11.25 -17.24 15.71
CA THR A 63 12.51 -17.98 15.99
C THR A 63 12.91 -19.05 14.97
N LYS A 64 12.09 -19.32 13.95
CA LYS A 64 12.40 -20.27 12.88
C LYS A 64 12.80 -19.54 11.60
N GLU A 65 13.86 -20.00 10.96
CA GLU A 65 14.31 -19.50 9.66
C GLU A 65 13.52 -20.16 8.52
N TYR A 66 13.13 -19.36 7.54
CA TYR A 66 12.45 -19.79 6.33
C TYR A 66 13.16 -19.23 5.11
N THR A 67 13.03 -19.93 4.00
CA THR A 67 13.61 -19.50 2.71
C THR A 67 12.52 -19.49 1.66
N ILE A 68 12.44 -18.42 0.87
CA ILE A 68 11.54 -18.27 -0.27
C ILE A 68 12.32 -17.93 -1.52
N ASP A 69 11.86 -18.45 -2.65
CA ASP A 69 12.37 -18.06 -3.98
C ASP A 69 11.50 -16.93 -4.53
N LEU A 70 12.03 -15.70 -4.50
CA LEU A 70 11.33 -14.50 -4.94
C LEU A 70 10.98 -14.53 -6.43
N SER A 71 11.68 -15.31 -7.25
CA SER A 71 11.37 -15.45 -8.67
C SER A 71 10.06 -16.19 -8.95
N LYS A 72 9.51 -16.86 -7.94
CA LYS A 72 8.24 -17.59 -7.99
C LYS A 72 7.06 -16.80 -7.40
N ILE A 73 7.31 -15.57 -6.96
CA ILE A 73 6.24 -14.70 -6.48
C ILE A 73 5.29 -14.37 -7.64
N GLU A 74 4.01 -14.60 -7.41
CA GLU A 74 2.97 -14.35 -8.40
C GLU A 74 2.34 -12.97 -8.19
N ASN A 75 1.91 -12.36 -9.30
CA ASN A 75 1.07 -11.18 -9.24
C ASN A 75 -0.32 -11.55 -8.74
N LYS A 76 -0.89 -10.70 -7.92
CA LYS A 76 -2.29 -10.80 -7.55
C LYS A 76 -3.17 -10.55 -8.78
N PRO A 77 -4.19 -11.38 -9.05
CA PRO A 77 -5.11 -11.13 -10.16
C PRO A 77 -5.70 -9.73 -10.08
N PHE A 78 -5.58 -8.99 -11.17
CA PHE A 78 -6.09 -7.63 -11.27
C PHE A 78 -6.92 -7.47 -12.56
N ASN A 79 -8.19 -7.06 -12.41
CA ASN A 79 -9.07 -6.83 -13.53
C ASN A 79 -9.14 -5.33 -13.87
N ILE A 80 -8.33 -4.90 -14.82
CA ILE A 80 -8.31 -3.51 -15.28
C ILE A 80 -9.63 -3.10 -15.96
N GLU A 81 -10.37 -4.05 -16.56
CA GLU A 81 -11.64 -3.78 -17.23
C GLU A 81 -12.76 -3.43 -16.25
N SER A 82 -12.57 -3.75 -14.95
CA SER A 82 -13.52 -3.36 -13.88
C SER A 82 -13.39 -1.90 -13.46
N LEU A 83 -12.38 -1.21 -13.95
CA LEU A 83 -12.15 0.20 -13.64
C LEU A 83 -12.75 1.10 -14.74
N SER A 84 -13.20 2.28 -14.36
CA SER A 84 -13.56 3.34 -15.29
C SER A 84 -12.35 3.86 -16.09
N ASP A 85 -12.59 4.64 -17.15
CA ASP A 85 -11.52 5.30 -17.92
C ASP A 85 -10.58 6.17 -17.08
N LYS A 86 -11.02 6.58 -15.89
CA LYS A 86 -10.22 7.32 -14.91
C LYS A 86 -9.46 6.42 -13.93
N GLY A 87 -9.56 5.11 -14.08
CA GLY A 87 -8.94 4.14 -13.16
C GLY A 87 -9.67 3.99 -11.83
N TYR A 88 -10.97 4.36 -11.74
CA TYR A 88 -11.76 4.23 -10.52
C TYR A 88 -12.59 2.95 -10.52
N GLY A 89 -12.57 2.24 -9.40
CA GLY A 89 -13.47 1.13 -9.14
C GLY A 89 -14.81 1.60 -8.58
N THR A 90 -15.82 0.76 -8.69
CA THR A 90 -17.17 1.03 -8.18
C THR A 90 -17.54 -0.01 -7.13
N PHE A 91 -18.22 0.40 -6.07
CA PHE A 91 -18.71 -0.48 -5.02
C PHE A 91 -20.10 -0.03 -4.53
N GLU A 92 -21.01 -0.97 -4.41
CA GLU A 92 -22.34 -0.76 -3.83
C GLU A 92 -22.33 -1.15 -2.35
N MET A 93 -22.77 -0.22 -1.49
CA MET A 93 -22.82 -0.44 -0.04
C MET A 93 -23.88 -1.46 0.33
N PRO A 94 -23.53 -2.54 1.06
CA PRO A 94 -24.48 -3.61 1.39
C PRO A 94 -25.68 -3.17 2.23
N SER A 95 -25.57 -2.08 2.98
CA SER A 95 -26.62 -1.66 3.90
C SER A 95 -27.79 -0.92 3.24
N ASN A 96 -27.50 -0.13 2.21
CA ASN A 96 -28.46 0.84 1.68
C ASN A 96 -28.35 1.06 0.16
N GLY A 97 -27.48 0.31 -0.54
CA GLY A 97 -27.32 0.44 -1.97
C GLY A 97 -26.60 1.72 -2.42
N THR A 98 -25.98 2.47 -1.52
CA THR A 98 -25.20 3.64 -1.90
C THR A 98 -24.03 3.22 -2.79
N ILE A 99 -23.92 3.84 -3.96
CA ILE A 99 -22.84 3.56 -4.91
C ILE A 99 -21.70 4.54 -4.64
N VAL A 100 -20.50 4.00 -4.42
CA VAL A 100 -19.28 4.79 -4.31
C VAL A 100 -18.31 4.44 -5.42
N GLU A 101 -17.65 5.43 -5.98
CA GLU A 101 -16.43 5.22 -6.75
C GLU A 101 -15.23 5.42 -5.84
N TYR A 102 -14.22 4.60 -6.04
CA TYR A 102 -12.98 4.64 -5.26
C TYR A 102 -11.77 4.54 -6.17
N LYS A 103 -10.63 5.01 -5.69
CA LYS A 103 -9.31 4.84 -6.33
C LYS A 103 -8.39 3.97 -5.52
N HIS A 104 -7.46 3.30 -6.20
CA HIS A 104 -6.28 2.74 -5.54
C HIS A 104 -5.30 3.87 -5.22
N LEU A 105 -4.75 3.83 -4.00
CA LEU A 105 -3.88 4.91 -3.53
C LEU A 105 -2.48 4.83 -4.17
N THR A 106 -1.96 6.00 -4.51
CA THR A 106 -0.56 6.20 -4.88
C THR A 106 0.28 6.53 -3.65
N GLU A 107 1.60 6.54 -3.77
CA GLU A 107 2.50 6.96 -2.69
C GLU A 107 2.22 8.40 -2.25
N LYS A 108 1.88 9.29 -3.19
CA LYS A 108 1.46 10.67 -2.88
C LYS A 108 0.20 10.71 -2.02
N ASP A 109 -0.80 9.88 -2.34
CA ASP A 109 -1.99 9.78 -1.50
C ASP A 109 -1.65 9.29 -0.10
N ILE A 110 -0.72 8.34 0.03
CA ILE A 110 -0.26 7.83 1.34
C ILE A 110 0.45 8.93 2.14
N GLU A 111 1.30 9.73 1.50
CA GLU A 111 1.92 10.90 2.14
C GLU A 111 0.88 11.90 2.64
N ASP A 112 -0.09 12.28 1.79
CA ASP A 112 -1.15 13.23 2.14
C ASP A 112 -2.01 12.72 3.30
N ILE A 113 -2.38 11.43 3.31
CA ILE A 113 -3.10 10.77 4.41
C ILE A 113 -2.28 10.84 5.69
N THR A 114 -0.99 10.51 5.63
CA THR A 114 -0.09 10.51 6.77
C THR A 114 0.01 11.91 7.38
N GLN A 115 0.16 12.95 6.55
CA GLN A 115 0.22 14.33 7.01
C GLN A 115 -1.11 14.78 7.66
N GLU A 116 -2.25 14.41 7.07
CA GLU A 116 -3.57 14.71 7.64
C GLU A 116 -3.75 14.02 9.00
N VAL A 117 -3.42 12.73 9.12
CA VAL A 117 -3.49 11.97 10.37
C VAL A 117 -2.59 12.59 11.46
N LEU A 118 -1.36 12.95 11.11
CA LEU A 118 -0.43 13.61 12.03
C LEU A 118 -0.93 15.00 12.46
N GLY A 119 -1.54 15.74 11.54
CA GLY A 119 -2.17 17.03 11.83
C GLY A 119 -3.30 16.89 12.85
N ILE A 120 -4.20 15.93 12.65
CA ILE A 120 -5.32 15.64 13.55
C ILE A 120 -4.81 15.17 14.93
N SER A 121 -3.82 14.27 14.98
CA SER A 121 -3.30 13.73 16.24
C SER A 121 -2.63 14.79 17.13
N LYS A 122 -2.07 15.84 16.54
CA LYS A 122 -1.51 16.98 17.30
C LYS A 122 -2.58 17.82 17.99
N ILE A 123 -3.79 17.87 17.44
CA ILE A 123 -4.90 18.69 17.94
C ILE A 123 -5.81 17.86 18.86
N SER A 124 -6.02 16.60 18.51
CA SER A 124 -6.89 15.68 19.25
C SER A 124 -6.04 14.82 20.20
N LYS A 125 -6.42 14.79 21.49
CA LYS A 125 -5.79 13.92 22.49
C LYS A 125 -6.23 12.44 22.36
N GLY A 126 -7.04 12.09 21.36
CA GLY A 126 -7.56 10.75 21.11
C GLY A 126 -6.74 9.97 20.08
N ALA A 127 -7.18 8.73 19.79
CA ALA A 127 -6.59 7.93 18.72
C ALA A 127 -6.77 8.62 17.36
N ALA A 128 -5.72 8.60 16.53
CA ALA A 128 -5.75 9.16 15.20
C ALA A 128 -6.78 8.43 14.31
N PRO A 129 -7.64 9.14 13.55
CA PRO A 129 -8.70 8.55 12.75
C PRO A 129 -8.16 8.00 11.40
N GLU A 130 -7.24 7.05 11.44
CA GLU A 130 -6.54 6.54 10.25
C GLU A 130 -7.49 5.94 9.21
N ILE A 131 -8.46 5.12 9.65
CA ILE A 131 -9.39 4.44 8.74
C ILE A 131 -10.28 5.45 8.01
N THR A 132 -10.88 6.38 8.72
CA THR A 132 -11.78 7.37 8.13
C THR A 132 -11.02 8.35 7.26
N THR A 133 -9.82 8.79 7.66
CA THR A 133 -8.96 9.64 6.85
C THR A 133 -8.58 8.93 5.55
N LYS A 134 -8.16 7.67 5.62
CA LYS A 134 -7.86 6.88 4.43
C LYS A 134 -9.05 6.77 3.48
N LEU A 135 -10.24 6.47 3.99
CA LEU A 135 -11.46 6.38 3.17
C LEU A 135 -11.84 7.72 2.52
N LYS A 136 -11.65 8.86 3.20
CA LYS A 136 -11.87 10.19 2.64
C LYS A 136 -10.96 10.51 1.43
N HIS A 137 -9.79 9.88 1.35
CA HIS A 137 -8.88 10.00 0.22
C HIS A 137 -9.13 8.93 -0.86
N GLN A 138 -9.64 7.77 -0.48
CA GLN A 138 -9.93 6.67 -1.41
C GLN A 138 -11.23 6.86 -2.16
N ILE A 139 -12.29 7.36 -1.51
CA ILE A 139 -13.59 7.58 -2.14
C ILE A 139 -13.49 8.84 -3.01
N VAL A 140 -13.87 8.73 -4.28
CA VAL A 140 -13.84 9.82 -5.27
C VAL A 140 -15.22 10.33 -5.66
N SER A 141 -16.26 9.53 -5.47
CA SER A 141 -17.65 9.97 -5.57
C SER A 141 -18.60 9.15 -4.68
N VAL A 142 -19.74 9.72 -4.33
CA VAL A 142 -20.84 9.05 -3.63
C VAL A 142 -22.13 9.33 -4.41
N ASN A 143 -22.75 8.29 -4.96
CA ASN A 143 -23.92 8.39 -5.85
C ASN A 143 -23.71 9.39 -7.00
N GLY A 144 -22.48 9.44 -7.55
CA GLY A 144 -22.11 10.35 -8.63
C GLY A 144 -21.70 11.76 -8.18
N ASP A 145 -21.85 12.11 -6.91
CA ASP A 145 -21.36 13.39 -6.38
C ASP A 145 -19.89 13.28 -5.99
N ASN A 146 -19.04 14.09 -6.64
CA ASN A 146 -17.58 14.13 -6.42
C ASN A 146 -17.15 15.32 -5.55
N ASN A 147 -18.06 16.00 -4.89
CA ASN A 147 -17.73 17.09 -3.99
C ASN A 147 -17.00 16.56 -2.75
N LYS A 148 -15.76 17.00 -2.57
CA LYS A 148 -14.90 16.54 -1.46
C LYS A 148 -15.51 16.79 -0.07
N SER A 149 -16.25 17.87 0.12
CA SER A 149 -16.91 18.17 1.40
C SER A 149 -18.02 17.17 1.69
N GLU A 150 -18.85 16.84 0.67
CA GLU A 150 -19.91 15.85 0.82
C GLU A 150 -19.38 14.42 1.01
N ILE A 151 -18.29 14.05 0.32
CA ILE A 151 -17.60 12.78 0.55
C ILE A 151 -17.11 12.67 1.99
N ARG A 152 -16.45 13.72 2.52
CA ARG A 152 -15.96 13.75 3.91
C ARG A 152 -17.13 13.65 4.91
N LYS A 153 -18.19 14.38 4.68
CA LYS A 153 -19.42 14.32 5.50
C LYS A 153 -20.05 12.92 5.45
N TYR A 154 -20.12 12.30 4.28
CA TYR A 154 -20.61 10.93 4.14
C TYR A 154 -19.80 9.95 4.98
N VAL A 155 -18.45 9.99 4.89
CA VAL A 155 -17.56 9.12 5.66
C VAL A 155 -17.71 9.35 7.18
N ASP A 156 -17.82 10.59 7.61
CA ASP A 156 -17.89 10.93 9.05
C ASP A 156 -19.27 10.67 9.67
N THR A 157 -20.35 10.74 8.89
CA THR A 157 -21.70 10.78 9.44
C THR A 157 -22.58 9.60 9.01
N PHE A 158 -22.44 9.13 7.77
CA PHE A 158 -23.39 8.19 7.17
C PHE A 158 -22.80 6.80 6.92
N LEU A 159 -21.49 6.68 6.79
CA LEU A 159 -20.83 5.42 6.50
C LEU A 159 -20.87 4.49 7.72
N LEU A 160 -21.64 3.41 7.64
CA LEU A 160 -21.74 2.43 8.71
C LEU A 160 -20.44 1.58 8.81
N ALA A 161 -20.12 1.14 10.02
CA ALA A 161 -18.91 0.33 10.27
C ALA A 161 -18.85 -0.95 9.41
N ARG A 162 -20.00 -1.62 9.18
CA ARG A 162 -20.10 -2.79 8.32
C ARG A 162 -19.78 -2.49 6.85
N ASP A 163 -20.29 -1.35 6.34
CA ASP A 163 -20.06 -0.91 4.97
C ASP A 163 -18.61 -0.45 4.76
N SER A 164 -18.07 0.30 5.74
CA SER A 164 -16.64 0.64 5.78
C SER A 164 -15.74 -0.60 5.71
N ARG A 165 -16.09 -1.66 6.46
CA ARG A 165 -15.34 -2.93 6.43
C ARG A 165 -15.49 -3.63 5.08
N ALA A 166 -16.69 -3.69 4.53
CA ALA A 166 -16.96 -4.32 3.24
C ALA A 166 -16.22 -3.61 2.10
N LEU A 167 -16.29 -2.28 2.05
CA LEU A 167 -15.56 -1.46 1.07
C LEU A 167 -14.05 -1.66 1.18
N ARG A 168 -13.47 -1.60 2.39
CA ARG A 168 -12.03 -1.80 2.58
C ARG A 168 -11.56 -3.20 2.18
N ASN A 169 -12.36 -4.22 2.46
CA ASN A 169 -12.07 -5.57 2.00
C ASN A 169 -12.11 -5.64 0.47
N HIS A 170 -13.14 -5.09 -0.16
CA HIS A 170 -13.26 -5.04 -1.61
C HIS A 170 -12.07 -4.32 -2.25
N ILE A 171 -11.70 -3.13 -1.76
CA ILE A 171 -10.54 -2.37 -2.27
C ILE A 171 -9.25 -3.19 -2.11
N ARG A 172 -9.02 -3.81 -0.96
CA ARG A 172 -7.86 -4.67 -0.72
C ARG A 172 -7.84 -5.86 -1.69
N ASP A 173 -8.99 -6.51 -1.89
CA ASP A 173 -9.07 -7.74 -2.68
C ASP A 173 -8.99 -7.45 -4.19
N THR A 174 -9.33 -6.24 -4.63
CA THR A 174 -9.27 -5.79 -6.03
C THR A 174 -8.03 -4.95 -6.35
N ALA A 175 -7.23 -4.54 -5.35
CA ALA A 175 -6.03 -3.76 -5.60
C ALA A 175 -4.95 -4.59 -6.34
N PRO A 176 -4.25 -3.99 -7.32
CA PRO A 176 -3.07 -4.63 -7.91
C PRO A 176 -1.98 -4.76 -6.84
N ASP A 177 -1.37 -5.94 -6.75
CA ASP A 177 -0.28 -6.22 -5.82
C ASP A 177 0.45 -7.51 -6.22
N VAL A 178 1.43 -7.92 -5.43
CA VAL A 178 2.15 -9.18 -5.51
C VAL A 178 1.88 -10.03 -4.27
N TYR A 179 1.87 -11.36 -4.42
CA TYR A 179 1.69 -12.28 -3.29
C TYR A 179 3.03 -12.55 -2.58
N LEU A 180 3.55 -11.55 -1.85
CA LEU A 180 4.76 -11.72 -1.05
C LEU A 180 4.43 -12.38 0.29
N ASN A 181 4.04 -13.65 0.20
CA ASN A 181 3.64 -14.48 1.32
C ASN A 181 4.40 -15.80 1.30
N TYR A 182 4.61 -16.39 2.47
CA TYR A 182 5.10 -17.74 2.64
C TYR A 182 4.04 -18.58 3.36
N VAL A 183 3.75 -19.76 2.84
CA VAL A 183 2.83 -20.70 3.48
C VAL A 183 3.65 -21.80 4.13
N THR A 184 3.55 -21.94 5.44
CA THR A 184 4.25 -22.97 6.22
C THR A 184 3.59 -24.33 6.04
N ASP A 185 4.27 -25.41 6.45
CA ASP A 185 3.75 -26.79 6.35
C ASP A 185 2.43 -27.01 7.10
N ASP A 186 2.18 -26.22 8.15
CA ASP A 186 0.94 -26.25 8.93
C ASP A 186 -0.19 -25.37 8.35
N GLY A 187 0.05 -24.77 7.16
CA GLY A 187 -0.91 -23.92 6.47
C GLY A 187 -0.96 -22.47 6.95
N THR A 188 -0.08 -22.06 7.85
CA THR A 188 0.00 -20.65 8.29
C THR A 188 0.58 -19.78 7.17
N THR A 189 -0.11 -18.70 6.83
CA THR A 189 0.37 -17.73 5.84
C THR A 189 1.13 -16.60 6.55
N ILE A 190 2.41 -16.46 6.21
CA ILE A 190 3.30 -15.41 6.71
C ILE A 190 3.44 -14.34 5.62
N SER A 191 3.06 -13.11 5.91
CA SER A 191 3.32 -11.97 5.02
C SER A 191 4.74 -11.45 5.26
N ILE A 192 5.50 -11.27 4.18
CA ILE A 192 6.88 -10.81 4.22
C ILE A 192 6.89 -9.30 3.99
N PRO A 193 7.28 -8.48 4.98
CA PRO A 193 7.31 -7.04 4.82
C PRO A 193 8.52 -6.59 3.99
N ILE A 194 8.32 -5.65 3.07
CA ILE A 194 9.42 -4.98 2.37
C ILE A 194 9.92 -3.83 3.25
N THR A 195 11.03 -4.08 3.92
CA THR A 195 11.74 -3.13 4.78
C THR A 195 13.20 -3.00 4.32
N ILE A 196 14.01 -2.24 5.03
CA ILE A 196 15.46 -2.18 4.76
C ILE A 196 16.08 -3.58 4.85
N ASN A 197 15.66 -4.41 5.81
CA ASN A 197 16.15 -5.78 5.97
C ASN A 197 15.80 -6.69 4.79
N PHE A 198 14.79 -6.36 4.00
CA PHE A 198 14.50 -7.09 2.76
C PHE A 198 15.65 -7.00 1.75
N PHE A 199 16.34 -5.86 1.71
CA PHE A 199 17.50 -5.64 0.83
C PHE A 199 18.82 -5.99 1.51
N TRP A 200 18.88 -6.05 2.84
CA TRP A 200 20.09 -6.30 3.61
C TRP A 200 19.84 -7.31 4.73
N PRO A 201 19.71 -8.60 4.38
CA PRO A 201 19.29 -9.63 5.35
C PRO A 201 20.32 -9.95 6.45
N ASP A 202 21.56 -9.48 6.33
CA ASP A 202 22.67 -9.79 7.24
C ASP A 202 23.08 -8.60 8.16
N LEU A 203 22.22 -7.60 8.31
CA LEU A 203 22.43 -6.48 9.24
C LEU A 203 21.85 -6.76 10.63
#